data_174f6c5d7a9fa8dc34f0512a0a4deba3
#
_entry.id   174f6c5d7a9fa8dc34f0512a0a4deba3
#
_cell.length_a   1.000
_cell.length_b   1.000
_cell.length_c   1.000
_cell.angle_alpha   90.00
_cell.angle_beta   90.00
_cell.angle_gamma   90.00
#
_symmetry.space_group_name_H-M   'P 1'
#
loop_
_entity.id
_entity.type
_entity.pdbx_description
1 polymer ?
#
loop_
_entity_poly.entity_id
_entity_poly.type
_entity_poly.pdbx_seq_one_letter_code
_entity_poly.pdbx_strand_id
1 'polypeptide(L)'
;MSWRAAFAIAAAAALITFAAIRITVPKVPALPDSGFAAQFRFLRSLEPWLVLGAIGLGNGGFFAYYSYVNPVMEHVAAVPASMMSVVITLAGAGMVLGNLFCAKISSSFSDESLAAAGQGVLLLSLASVFFLAHWSPAAIALTTLAAGCVFFISGPEQVLMIRNAKEGQLLAASLAQVSFNAGNAVGAWLGGLPLDAGKAANWAAMPGFFLALAGFGLLFVNWLIHRVREEERTAGRIAALKDQIQSKAP
;
A
#
# COMPACT_ATOMS: atom_id res chain seq x y z
N MET A 1 5.64 27.11 -14.63
CA MET A 1 6.50 27.14 -13.40
C MET A 1 7.81 26.41 -13.69
N SER A 2 8.94 26.92 -13.22
CA SER A 2 10.21 26.21 -13.35
C SER A 2 10.25 25.00 -12.41
N TRP A 3 10.87 23.89 -12.82
CA TRP A 3 11.10 22.71 -11.95
C TRP A 3 11.82 23.09 -10.63
N ARG A 4 12.68 24.12 -10.66
CA ARG A 4 13.34 24.67 -9.49
C ARG A 4 12.36 25.25 -8.46
N ALA A 5 11.28 25.89 -8.91
CA ALA A 5 10.24 26.42 -8.02
C ALA A 5 9.48 25.28 -7.31
N ALA A 6 9.22 24.16 -7.98
CA ALA A 6 8.59 23.00 -7.37
C ALA A 6 9.45 22.42 -6.23
N PHE A 7 10.77 22.27 -6.45
CA PHE A 7 11.69 21.82 -5.41
C PHE A 7 11.81 22.83 -4.24
N ALA A 8 11.81 24.14 -4.54
CA ALA A 8 11.85 25.17 -3.49
C ALA A 8 10.58 25.12 -2.61
N ILE A 9 9.40 24.93 -3.21
CA ILE A 9 8.14 24.77 -2.47
C ILE A 9 8.17 23.50 -1.59
N ALA A 10 8.65 22.39 -2.13
CA ALA A 10 8.79 21.14 -1.36
C ALA A 10 9.77 21.31 -0.19
N ALA A 11 10.91 21.98 -0.40
CA ALA A 11 11.87 22.27 0.65
C ALA A 11 11.29 23.20 1.74
N ALA A 12 10.55 24.23 1.35
CA ALA A 12 9.87 25.11 2.30
C ALA A 12 8.82 24.35 3.13
N ALA A 13 8.02 23.49 2.51
CA ALA A 13 7.05 22.64 3.20
C ALA A 13 7.74 21.70 4.19
N ALA A 14 8.87 21.08 3.81
CA ALA A 14 9.66 20.22 4.69
C ALA A 14 10.21 20.97 5.91
N LEU A 15 10.71 22.19 5.72
CA LEU A 15 11.18 23.05 6.81
C LEU A 15 10.06 23.45 7.77
N ILE A 16 8.89 23.80 7.24
CA ILE A 16 7.70 24.10 8.06
C ILE A 16 7.28 22.87 8.88
N THR A 17 7.26 21.69 8.24
CA THR A 17 6.94 20.42 8.93
C THR A 17 7.97 20.11 10.02
N PHE A 18 9.25 20.28 9.74
CA PHE A 18 10.34 20.11 10.73
C PHE A 18 10.16 21.04 11.93
N ALA A 19 9.90 22.32 11.67
CA ALA A 19 9.65 23.30 12.73
C ALA A 19 8.41 22.96 13.56
N ALA A 20 7.32 22.56 12.91
CA ALA A 20 6.10 22.14 13.58
C ALA A 20 6.36 20.94 14.49
N ILE A 21 7.04 19.89 14.01
CA ILE A 21 7.40 18.72 14.81
C ILE A 21 8.25 19.12 16.04
N ARG A 22 9.25 19.98 15.85
CA ARG A 22 10.11 20.45 16.95
C ARG A 22 9.36 21.20 18.05
N ILE A 23 8.28 21.91 17.67
CA ILE A 23 7.50 22.74 18.58
C ILE A 23 6.37 21.92 19.24
N THR A 24 5.69 21.04 18.48
CA THR A 24 4.46 20.38 18.93
C THR A 24 4.67 19.00 19.53
N VAL A 25 5.72 18.29 19.11
CA VAL A 25 5.95 16.90 19.60
C VAL A 25 6.67 16.94 20.95
N PRO A 26 6.04 16.43 22.03
CA PRO A 26 6.67 16.37 23.34
C PRO A 26 7.85 15.39 23.32
N LYS A 27 8.84 15.67 24.15
CA LYS A 27 9.96 14.73 24.37
C LYS A 27 9.42 13.53 25.11
N VAL A 28 9.39 12.37 24.47
CA VAL A 28 9.06 11.09 25.09
C VAL A 28 10.33 10.39 25.59
N PRO A 29 10.27 9.64 26.69
CA PRO A 29 11.37 8.81 27.13
C PRO A 29 11.78 7.83 26.02
N ALA A 30 13.10 7.60 25.88
CA ALA A 30 13.58 6.57 24.97
C ALA A 30 13.02 5.21 25.38
N LEU A 31 12.57 4.42 24.41
CA LEU A 31 12.19 3.03 24.66
C LEU A 31 13.41 2.29 25.20
N PRO A 32 13.20 1.30 26.09
CA PRO A 32 14.28 0.45 26.60
C PRO A 32 15.04 -0.14 25.41
N ASP A 33 16.36 -0.05 25.44
CA ASP A 33 17.21 -0.63 24.41
C ASP A 33 17.16 -2.14 24.51
N SER A 34 16.39 -2.77 23.64
CA SER A 34 16.28 -4.23 23.55
C SER A 34 17.49 -4.89 22.86
N GLY A 35 18.46 -4.07 22.42
CA GLY A 35 19.62 -4.52 21.64
C GLY A 35 19.28 -4.74 20.17
N PHE A 36 20.30 -4.56 19.32
CA PHE A 36 20.14 -4.60 17.85
C PHE A 36 19.54 -5.94 17.36
N ALA A 37 19.99 -7.06 17.88
CA ALA A 37 19.50 -8.40 17.47
C ALA A 37 18.02 -8.64 17.84
N ALA A 38 17.54 -8.06 18.93
CA ALA A 38 16.16 -8.20 19.36
C ALA A 38 15.18 -7.49 18.40
N GLN A 39 15.61 -6.39 17.79
CA GLN A 39 14.80 -5.66 16.81
C GLN A 39 14.44 -6.50 15.57
N PHE A 40 15.26 -7.50 15.21
CA PHE A 40 15.00 -8.42 14.10
C PHE A 40 14.17 -9.65 14.47
N ARG A 41 13.82 -9.82 15.75
CA ARG A 41 13.14 -11.04 16.22
C ARG A 41 11.80 -11.29 15.55
N PHE A 42 11.07 -10.23 15.19
CA PHE A 42 9.78 -10.33 14.50
C PHE A 42 9.88 -10.99 13.13
N LEU A 43 11.02 -10.87 12.43
CA LEU A 43 11.26 -11.52 11.12
C LEU A 43 11.39 -13.06 11.21
N ARG A 44 11.38 -13.64 12.42
CA ARG A 44 11.32 -15.10 12.60
C ARG A 44 9.95 -15.70 12.36
N SER A 45 8.88 -14.89 12.38
CA SER A 45 7.52 -15.29 12.04
C SER A 45 7.25 -15.08 10.55
N LEU A 46 6.24 -15.78 10.01
CA LEU A 46 5.87 -15.71 8.60
C LEU A 46 5.15 -14.40 8.25
N GLU A 47 4.34 -13.89 9.15
CA GLU A 47 3.45 -12.75 8.89
C GLU A 47 4.16 -11.48 8.38
N PRO A 48 5.27 -11.01 8.97
CA PRO A 48 6.01 -9.87 8.44
C PRO A 48 6.49 -10.07 7.00
N TRP A 49 6.89 -11.28 6.63
CA TRP A 49 7.31 -11.58 5.27
C TRP A 49 6.17 -11.56 4.26
N LEU A 50 4.98 -12.05 4.67
CA LEU A 50 3.76 -11.93 3.86
C LEU A 50 3.42 -10.46 3.61
N VAL A 51 3.47 -9.63 4.64
CA VAL A 51 3.16 -8.19 4.53
C VAL A 51 4.24 -7.46 3.73
N LEU A 52 5.53 -7.70 3.98
CA LEU A 52 6.63 -7.12 3.19
C LEU A 52 6.52 -7.51 1.71
N GLY A 53 6.29 -8.81 1.44
CA GLY A 53 6.08 -9.29 0.07
C GLY A 53 4.89 -8.61 -0.60
N ALA A 54 3.78 -8.45 0.13
CA ALA A 54 2.60 -7.77 -0.38
C ALA A 54 2.85 -6.28 -0.67
N ILE A 55 3.53 -5.56 0.23
CA ILE A 55 3.95 -4.17 0.03
C ILE A 55 4.80 -4.06 -1.24
N GLY A 56 5.84 -4.87 -1.38
CA GLY A 56 6.74 -4.81 -2.53
C GLY A 56 6.04 -5.16 -3.84
N LEU A 57 5.34 -6.28 -3.89
CA LEU A 57 4.69 -6.76 -5.10
C LEU A 57 3.44 -5.95 -5.45
N GLY A 58 2.61 -5.62 -4.45
CA GLY A 58 1.38 -4.85 -4.65
C GLY A 58 1.66 -3.44 -5.18
N ASN A 59 2.54 -2.71 -4.51
CA ASN A 59 2.95 -1.37 -4.97
C ASN A 59 3.76 -1.44 -6.27
N GLY A 60 4.63 -2.45 -6.42
CA GLY A 60 5.32 -2.73 -7.68
C GLY A 60 4.35 -2.91 -8.85
N GLY A 61 3.21 -3.56 -8.61
CA GLY A 61 2.14 -3.70 -9.60
C GLY A 61 1.59 -2.37 -10.09
N PHE A 62 1.29 -1.45 -9.19
CA PHE A 62 0.88 -0.10 -9.56
C PHE A 62 1.97 0.64 -10.35
N PHE A 63 3.21 0.62 -9.85
CA PHE A 63 4.32 1.34 -10.46
C PHE A 63 4.75 0.76 -11.82
N ALA A 64 4.51 -0.52 -12.09
CA ALA A 64 4.69 -1.09 -13.42
C ALA A 64 3.84 -0.37 -14.48
N TYR A 65 2.61 0.00 -14.13
CA TYR A 65 1.71 0.78 -14.98
C TYR A 65 1.98 2.28 -14.87
N TYR A 66 2.05 2.82 -13.65
CA TYR A 66 2.07 4.27 -13.40
C TYR A 66 3.34 4.96 -13.92
N SER A 67 4.47 4.26 -13.96
CA SER A 67 5.70 4.77 -14.57
C SER A 67 5.55 5.07 -16.06
N TYR A 68 4.58 4.43 -16.70
CA TYR A 68 4.29 4.60 -18.14
C TYR A 68 2.92 5.26 -18.38
N VAL A 69 2.39 5.95 -17.37
CA VAL A 69 1.07 6.60 -17.49
C VAL A 69 1.03 7.64 -18.64
N ASN A 70 2.11 8.39 -18.86
CA ASN A 70 2.16 9.36 -19.94
C ASN A 70 2.00 8.70 -21.31
N PRO A 71 2.82 7.75 -21.76
CA PRO A 71 2.62 7.08 -23.03
C PRO A 71 1.29 6.32 -23.11
N VAL A 72 0.75 5.79 -22.01
CA VAL A 72 -0.59 5.19 -22.02
C VAL A 72 -1.65 6.23 -22.32
N MET A 73 -1.62 7.38 -21.66
CA MET A 73 -2.60 8.45 -21.87
C MET A 73 -2.50 9.08 -23.25
N GLU A 74 -1.29 9.37 -23.74
CA GLU A 74 -1.08 10.06 -25.01
C GLU A 74 -1.29 9.12 -26.21
N HIS A 75 -0.72 7.92 -26.19
CA HIS A 75 -0.67 7.06 -27.36
C HIS A 75 -1.78 6.00 -27.41
N VAL A 76 -2.36 5.62 -26.26
CA VAL A 76 -3.43 4.61 -26.20
C VAL A 76 -4.78 5.26 -25.96
N ALA A 77 -4.86 6.13 -24.94
CA ALA A 77 -6.10 6.82 -24.59
C ALA A 77 -6.38 8.07 -25.45
N ALA A 78 -5.44 8.50 -26.28
CA ALA A 78 -5.52 9.70 -27.13
C ALA A 78 -5.84 10.99 -26.32
N VAL A 79 -5.33 11.07 -25.08
CA VAL A 79 -5.46 12.26 -24.24
C VAL A 79 -4.46 13.32 -24.72
N PRO A 80 -4.87 14.55 -25.02
CA PRO A 80 -3.96 15.60 -25.42
C PRO A 80 -2.87 15.87 -24.39
N ALA A 81 -1.62 16.08 -24.82
CA ALA A 81 -0.49 16.37 -23.92
C ALA A 81 -0.75 17.58 -22.99
N SER A 82 -1.55 18.56 -23.45
CA SER A 82 -1.98 19.72 -22.64
C SER A 82 -2.84 19.32 -21.43
N MET A 83 -3.48 18.16 -21.44
CA MET A 83 -4.31 17.65 -20.33
C MET A 83 -3.54 16.77 -19.36
N MET A 84 -2.27 16.41 -19.62
CA MET A 84 -1.50 15.53 -18.76
C MET A 84 -1.36 16.06 -17.33
N SER A 85 -1.21 17.37 -17.15
CA SER A 85 -1.20 17.98 -15.81
C SER A 85 -2.50 17.72 -15.03
N VAL A 86 -3.64 17.74 -15.74
CA VAL A 86 -4.94 17.43 -15.12
C VAL A 86 -5.02 15.96 -14.73
N VAL A 87 -4.58 15.05 -15.59
CA VAL A 87 -4.55 13.60 -15.32
C VAL A 87 -3.72 13.30 -14.07
N ILE A 88 -2.50 13.84 -13.99
CA ILE A 88 -1.63 13.64 -12.81
C ILE A 88 -2.22 14.27 -11.56
N THR A 89 -2.87 15.43 -11.68
CA THR A 89 -3.56 16.07 -10.55
C THR A 89 -4.73 15.21 -10.06
N LEU A 90 -5.52 14.63 -10.96
CA LEU A 90 -6.60 13.71 -10.60
C LEU A 90 -6.07 12.43 -9.92
N ALA A 91 -4.97 11.86 -10.42
CA ALA A 91 -4.31 10.74 -9.76
C ALA A 91 -3.86 11.12 -8.33
N GLY A 92 -3.24 12.29 -8.15
CA GLY A 92 -2.87 12.82 -6.84
C GLY A 92 -4.09 13.04 -5.91
N ALA A 93 -5.19 13.57 -6.45
CA ALA A 93 -6.45 13.68 -5.70
C ALA A 93 -6.98 12.30 -5.29
N GLY A 94 -6.91 11.31 -6.19
CA GLY A 94 -7.22 9.92 -5.89
C GLY A 94 -6.41 9.38 -4.69
N MET A 95 -5.09 9.64 -4.67
CA MET A 95 -4.20 9.25 -3.55
C MET A 95 -4.66 9.85 -2.22
N VAL A 96 -4.98 11.15 -2.20
CA VAL A 96 -5.49 11.84 -0.99
C VAL A 96 -6.83 11.25 -0.56
N LEU A 97 -7.77 11.10 -1.49
CA LEU A 97 -9.10 10.55 -1.18
C LEU A 97 -9.03 9.10 -0.71
N GLY A 98 -8.17 8.27 -1.32
CA GLY A 98 -7.95 6.88 -0.90
C GLY A 98 -7.45 6.80 0.54
N ASN A 99 -6.46 7.61 0.89
CA ASN A 99 -5.92 7.67 2.26
C ASN A 99 -6.98 8.14 3.27
N LEU A 100 -7.70 9.23 2.98
CA LEU A 100 -8.76 9.75 3.84
C LEU A 100 -9.93 8.77 4.00
N PHE A 101 -10.30 8.07 2.93
CA PHE A 101 -11.35 7.07 2.97
C PHE A 101 -10.95 5.88 3.84
N CYS A 102 -9.73 5.39 3.71
CA CYS A 102 -9.19 4.35 4.58
C CYS A 102 -9.21 4.78 6.04
N ALA A 103 -8.71 5.97 6.36
CA ALA A 103 -8.70 6.51 7.72
C ALA A 103 -10.11 6.59 8.32
N LYS A 104 -11.12 6.97 7.51
CA LYS A 104 -12.51 7.05 7.95
C LYS A 104 -13.11 5.70 8.34
N ILE A 105 -12.77 4.63 7.62
CA ILE A 105 -13.38 3.31 7.84
C ILE A 105 -12.51 2.37 8.68
N SER A 106 -11.26 2.73 8.99
CA SER A 106 -10.30 1.90 9.73
C SER A 106 -10.77 1.51 11.14
N SER A 107 -11.67 2.29 11.75
CA SER A 107 -12.28 1.93 13.04
C SER A 107 -13.32 0.80 12.96
N SER A 108 -13.83 0.51 11.76
CA SER A 108 -14.93 -0.45 11.54
C SER A 108 -14.47 -1.78 10.95
N PHE A 109 -13.27 -1.83 10.38
CA PHE A 109 -12.72 -3.01 9.71
C PHE A 109 -11.30 -3.29 10.17
N SER A 110 -10.88 -4.57 10.14
CA SER A 110 -9.50 -4.93 10.46
C SER A 110 -8.52 -4.49 9.37
N ASP A 111 -7.28 -4.21 9.75
CA ASP A 111 -6.22 -3.79 8.82
C ASP A 111 -5.98 -4.84 7.73
N GLU A 112 -6.07 -6.14 8.07
CA GLU A 112 -5.97 -7.24 7.13
C GLU A 112 -7.06 -7.20 6.06
N SER A 113 -8.30 -6.93 6.48
CA SER A 113 -9.45 -6.84 5.55
C SER A 113 -9.33 -5.62 4.64
N LEU A 114 -8.92 -4.48 5.20
CA LEU A 114 -8.71 -3.24 4.43
C LEU A 114 -7.59 -3.40 3.41
N ALA A 115 -6.44 -3.94 3.83
CA ALA A 115 -5.31 -4.17 2.94
C ALA A 115 -5.68 -5.14 1.81
N ALA A 116 -6.30 -6.29 2.12
CA ALA A 116 -6.71 -7.27 1.12
C ALA A 116 -7.78 -6.71 0.15
N ALA A 117 -8.78 -6.00 0.67
CA ALA A 117 -9.83 -5.40 -0.17
C ALA A 117 -9.27 -4.33 -1.10
N GLY A 118 -8.44 -3.40 -0.57
CA GLY A 118 -7.80 -2.35 -1.36
C GLY A 118 -6.89 -2.93 -2.45
N GLN A 119 -6.11 -3.97 -2.11
CA GLN A 119 -5.26 -4.66 -3.07
C GLN A 119 -6.07 -5.39 -4.15
N GLY A 120 -7.22 -5.96 -3.81
CA GLY A 120 -8.15 -6.57 -4.77
C GLY A 120 -8.72 -5.54 -5.75
N VAL A 121 -9.10 -4.34 -5.26
CA VAL A 121 -9.56 -3.26 -6.13
C VAL A 121 -8.44 -2.74 -7.03
N LEU A 122 -7.20 -2.63 -6.52
CA LEU A 122 -6.03 -2.27 -7.33
C LEU A 122 -5.80 -3.29 -8.46
N LEU A 123 -5.84 -4.57 -8.13
CA LEU A 123 -5.69 -5.67 -9.10
C LEU A 123 -6.74 -5.56 -10.23
N LEU A 124 -8.01 -5.38 -9.87
CA LEU A 124 -9.10 -5.20 -10.83
C LEU A 124 -8.94 -3.92 -11.67
N SER A 125 -8.45 -2.85 -11.06
CA SER A 125 -8.16 -1.60 -11.76
C SER A 125 -7.09 -1.79 -12.83
N LEU A 126 -5.99 -2.49 -12.52
CA LEU A 126 -4.91 -2.77 -13.47
C LEU A 126 -5.37 -3.68 -14.61
N ALA A 127 -6.16 -4.72 -14.30
CA ALA A 127 -6.79 -5.54 -15.32
C ALA A 127 -7.70 -4.71 -16.24
N SER A 128 -8.52 -3.83 -15.65
CA SER A 128 -9.43 -2.97 -16.41
C SER A 128 -8.68 -1.96 -17.26
N VAL A 129 -7.59 -1.39 -16.78
CA VAL A 129 -6.71 -0.50 -17.56
C VAL A 129 -6.21 -1.20 -18.82
N PHE A 130 -5.76 -2.44 -18.73
CA PHE A 130 -5.25 -3.17 -19.88
C PHE A 130 -6.27 -3.23 -21.03
N PHE A 131 -7.56 -3.48 -20.72
CA PHE A 131 -8.61 -3.61 -21.72
C PHE A 131 -9.26 -2.27 -22.13
N LEU A 132 -9.38 -1.32 -21.20
CA LEU A 132 -10.19 -0.11 -21.36
C LEU A 132 -9.36 1.16 -21.57
N ALA A 133 -8.02 1.07 -21.60
CA ALA A 133 -7.15 2.24 -21.75
C ALA A 133 -7.39 3.04 -23.04
N HIS A 134 -7.95 2.42 -24.09
CA HIS A 134 -8.29 3.09 -25.35
C HIS A 134 -9.45 4.10 -25.22
N TRP A 135 -10.22 4.05 -24.14
CA TRP A 135 -11.28 5.00 -23.84
C TRP A 135 -10.81 5.99 -22.78
N SER A 136 -10.53 7.24 -23.20
CA SER A 136 -9.91 8.28 -22.37
C SER A 136 -10.56 8.46 -20.98
N PRO A 137 -11.92 8.56 -20.85
CA PRO A 137 -12.53 8.71 -19.52
C PRO A 137 -12.28 7.53 -18.61
N ALA A 138 -12.31 6.30 -19.15
CA ALA A 138 -12.02 5.10 -18.37
C ALA A 138 -10.55 5.05 -17.96
N ALA A 139 -9.63 5.36 -18.86
CA ALA A 139 -8.20 5.40 -18.57
C ALA A 139 -7.89 6.36 -17.42
N ILE A 140 -8.44 7.58 -17.45
CA ILE A 140 -8.27 8.59 -16.39
C ILE A 140 -8.88 8.13 -15.08
N ALA A 141 -10.13 7.63 -15.09
CA ALA A 141 -10.83 7.18 -13.89
C ALA A 141 -10.14 5.98 -13.24
N LEU A 142 -9.71 4.99 -14.03
CA LEU A 142 -9.01 3.80 -13.54
C LEU A 142 -7.62 4.12 -13.00
N THR A 143 -6.90 5.07 -13.61
CA THR A 143 -5.61 5.56 -13.10
C THR A 143 -5.79 6.24 -11.76
N THR A 144 -6.80 7.11 -11.65
CA THR A 144 -7.15 7.81 -10.40
C THR A 144 -7.54 6.81 -9.31
N LEU A 145 -8.34 5.80 -9.65
CA LEU A 145 -8.75 4.74 -8.71
C LEU A 145 -7.55 3.90 -8.27
N ALA A 146 -6.71 3.44 -9.20
CA ALA A 146 -5.51 2.66 -8.87
C ALA A 146 -4.55 3.44 -7.96
N ALA A 147 -4.33 4.73 -8.24
CA ALA A 147 -3.54 5.62 -7.39
C ALA A 147 -4.16 5.76 -5.99
N GLY A 148 -5.48 5.90 -5.91
CA GLY A 148 -6.23 5.92 -4.65
C GLY A 148 -6.08 4.63 -3.85
N CYS A 149 -6.13 3.48 -4.51
CA CYS A 149 -5.97 2.17 -3.85
C CYS A 149 -4.60 2.01 -3.19
N VAL A 150 -3.51 2.42 -3.84
CA VAL A 150 -2.16 2.33 -3.27
C VAL A 150 -2.06 3.11 -1.96
N PHE A 151 -2.62 4.31 -1.91
CA PHE A 151 -2.62 5.13 -0.69
C PHE A 151 -3.66 4.67 0.33
N PHE A 152 -4.73 4.04 -0.10
CA PHE A 152 -5.69 3.38 0.79
C PHE A 152 -5.04 2.23 1.56
N ILE A 153 -4.27 1.37 0.88
CA ILE A 153 -3.65 0.19 1.50
C ILE A 153 -2.41 0.50 2.31
N SER A 154 -1.72 1.60 2.04
CA SER A 154 -0.44 1.94 2.68
C SER A 154 -0.55 2.07 4.21
N GLY A 155 -1.63 2.64 4.73
CA GLY A 155 -1.88 2.76 6.16
C GLY A 155 -2.03 1.40 6.86
N PRO A 156 -3.00 0.57 6.45
CA PRO A 156 -3.17 -0.79 6.97
C PRO A 156 -1.90 -1.64 6.91
N GLU A 157 -1.18 -1.65 5.78
CA GLU A 157 0.08 -2.39 5.65
C GLU A 157 1.14 -1.92 6.64
N GLN A 158 1.26 -0.60 6.86
CA GLN A 158 2.16 -0.03 7.84
C GLN A 158 1.81 -0.48 9.28
N VAL A 159 0.51 -0.45 9.62
CA VAL A 159 0.03 -0.91 10.94
C VAL A 159 0.30 -2.41 11.13
N LEU A 160 0.05 -3.24 10.13
CA LEU A 160 0.34 -4.67 10.15
C LEU A 160 1.82 -4.95 10.44
N MET A 161 2.73 -4.21 9.80
CA MET A 161 4.17 -4.33 10.03
C MET A 161 4.55 -3.95 11.47
N ILE A 162 4.09 -2.80 11.95
CA ILE A 162 4.43 -2.28 13.28
C ILE A 162 3.85 -3.16 14.39
N ARG A 163 2.61 -3.65 14.22
CA ARG A 163 1.92 -4.50 15.19
C ARG A 163 2.63 -5.83 15.44
N ASN A 164 3.23 -6.38 14.40
CA ASN A 164 3.99 -7.64 14.47
C ASN A 164 5.39 -7.47 15.07
N ALA A 165 5.89 -6.23 15.20
CA ALA A 165 7.25 -5.93 15.62
C ALA A 165 7.33 -5.30 17.02
N LYS A 166 6.98 -6.06 18.08
CA LYS A 166 6.89 -5.56 19.46
C LYS A 166 8.14 -4.79 19.95
N GLU A 167 9.34 -5.26 19.61
CA GLU A 167 10.62 -4.68 20.04
C GLU A 167 11.34 -3.93 18.90
N GLY A 168 10.85 -4.01 17.66
CA GLY A 168 11.49 -3.47 16.45
C GLY A 168 10.56 -2.60 15.59
N GLN A 169 9.65 -1.84 16.19
CA GLN A 169 8.64 -1.07 15.46
C GLN A 169 9.24 -0.10 14.43
N LEU A 170 10.32 0.59 14.80
CA LEU A 170 11.01 1.51 13.89
C LEU A 170 11.65 0.75 12.71
N LEU A 171 12.27 -0.40 12.99
CA LEU A 171 12.85 -1.26 11.96
C LEU A 171 11.77 -1.80 11.02
N ALA A 172 10.63 -2.24 11.57
CA ALA A 172 9.50 -2.73 10.79
C ALA A 172 8.94 -1.67 9.84
N ALA A 173 8.75 -0.43 10.34
CA ALA A 173 8.34 0.70 9.52
C ALA A 173 9.36 1.03 8.42
N SER A 174 10.66 0.96 8.74
CA SER A 174 11.73 1.18 7.77
C SER A 174 11.78 0.08 6.70
N LEU A 175 11.61 -1.19 7.09
CA LEU A 175 11.57 -2.31 6.16
C LEU A 175 10.34 -2.25 5.23
N ALA A 176 9.18 -1.82 5.74
CA ALA A 176 8.01 -1.57 4.91
C ALA A 176 8.33 -0.54 3.81
N GLN A 177 9.00 0.56 4.17
CA GLN A 177 9.41 1.59 3.21
C GLN A 177 10.47 1.08 2.22
N VAL A 178 11.42 0.26 2.66
CA VAL A 178 12.40 -0.39 1.78
C VAL A 178 11.69 -1.30 0.79
N SER A 179 10.76 -2.15 1.26
CA SER A 179 9.99 -3.05 0.39
C SER A 179 9.15 -2.27 -0.63
N PHE A 180 8.49 -1.18 -0.20
CA PHE A 180 7.76 -0.28 -1.08
C PHE A 180 8.65 0.27 -2.21
N ASN A 181 9.81 0.83 -1.88
CA ASN A 181 10.71 1.41 -2.89
C ASN A 181 11.34 0.35 -3.79
N ALA A 182 11.71 -0.80 -3.25
CA ALA A 182 12.22 -1.91 -4.05
C ALA A 182 11.15 -2.43 -5.03
N GLY A 183 9.90 -2.56 -4.56
CA GLY A 183 8.76 -2.91 -5.39
C GLY A 183 8.53 -1.91 -6.52
N ASN A 184 8.58 -0.62 -6.22
CA ASN A 184 8.45 0.44 -7.22
C ASN A 184 9.52 0.35 -8.32
N ALA A 185 10.77 0.13 -7.93
CA ALA A 185 11.88 -0.01 -8.88
C ALA A 185 11.71 -1.24 -9.77
N VAL A 186 11.42 -2.41 -9.16
CA VAL A 186 11.18 -3.66 -9.89
C VAL A 186 9.94 -3.54 -10.78
N GLY A 187 8.86 -2.94 -10.26
CA GLY A 187 7.63 -2.70 -11.02
C GLY A 187 7.88 -1.83 -12.24
N ALA A 188 8.52 -0.68 -12.08
CA ALA A 188 8.85 0.23 -13.17
C ALA A 188 9.70 -0.46 -14.25
N TRP A 189 10.69 -1.26 -13.84
CA TRP A 189 11.50 -2.04 -14.78
C TRP A 189 10.67 -3.08 -15.54
N LEU A 190 9.88 -3.90 -14.83
CA LEU A 190 9.03 -4.93 -15.45
C LEU A 190 7.97 -4.33 -16.38
N GLY A 191 7.40 -3.17 -16.01
CA GLY A 191 6.44 -2.44 -16.86
C GLY A 191 7.03 -1.94 -18.17
N GLY A 192 8.35 -1.69 -18.21
CA GLY A 192 9.07 -1.30 -19.42
C GLY A 192 9.29 -2.44 -20.42
N LEU A 193 9.44 -3.68 -19.96
CA LEU A 193 9.78 -4.81 -20.81
C LEU A 193 8.82 -5.01 -22.01
N PRO A 194 7.49 -4.91 -21.88
CA PRO A 194 6.60 -4.97 -23.03
C PRO A 194 6.81 -3.83 -24.02
N LEU A 195 7.13 -2.62 -23.54
CA LEU A 195 7.37 -1.46 -24.38
C LEU A 195 8.67 -1.62 -25.18
N ASP A 196 9.73 -2.11 -24.53
CA ASP A 196 11.00 -2.43 -25.18
C ASP A 196 10.83 -3.52 -26.26
N ALA A 197 9.86 -4.42 -26.06
CA ALA A 197 9.46 -5.41 -27.05
C ALA A 197 8.51 -4.87 -28.14
N GLY A 198 8.30 -3.56 -28.22
CA GLY A 198 7.47 -2.91 -29.24
C GLY A 198 5.95 -3.06 -29.05
N LYS A 199 5.49 -3.44 -27.83
CA LYS A 199 4.07 -3.51 -27.53
C LYS A 199 3.50 -2.12 -27.25
N ALA A 200 2.17 -1.97 -27.38
CA ALA A 200 1.47 -0.74 -27.01
C ALA A 200 1.64 -0.44 -25.51
N ALA A 201 1.59 0.84 -25.14
CA ALA A 201 1.91 1.28 -23.77
C ALA A 201 1.00 0.69 -22.68
N ASN A 202 -0.27 0.35 -22.98
CA ASN A 202 -1.17 -0.32 -22.05
C ASN A 202 -0.68 -1.71 -21.59
N TRP A 203 0.25 -2.33 -22.35
CA TRP A 203 0.86 -3.60 -21.94
C TRP A 203 1.73 -3.47 -20.68
N ALA A 204 2.12 -2.26 -20.27
CA ALA A 204 2.76 -2.03 -18.97
C ALA A 204 1.86 -2.47 -17.79
N ALA A 205 0.54 -2.47 -17.95
CA ALA A 205 -0.40 -2.94 -16.94
C ALA A 205 -0.34 -4.48 -16.73
N MET A 206 0.14 -5.27 -17.71
CA MET A 206 0.22 -6.73 -17.58
C MET A 206 1.21 -7.21 -16.50
N PRO A 207 2.50 -6.84 -16.51
CA PRO A 207 3.39 -7.14 -15.39
C PRO A 207 2.82 -6.58 -14.08
N GLY A 208 2.22 -5.40 -14.12
CA GLY A 208 1.55 -4.79 -12.97
C GLY A 208 0.43 -5.66 -12.40
N PHE A 209 -0.41 -6.22 -13.25
CA PHE A 209 -1.47 -7.15 -12.85
C PHE A 209 -0.91 -8.39 -12.14
N PHE A 210 0.12 -9.03 -12.68
CA PHE A 210 0.70 -10.23 -12.06
C PHE A 210 1.40 -9.93 -10.73
N LEU A 211 2.08 -8.80 -10.62
CA LEU A 211 2.66 -8.35 -9.35
C LEU A 211 1.57 -8.05 -8.32
N ALA A 212 0.53 -7.33 -8.71
CA ALA A 212 -0.61 -7.02 -7.83
C ALA A 212 -1.37 -8.29 -7.40
N LEU A 213 -1.49 -9.28 -8.31
CA LEU A 213 -2.10 -10.58 -8.01
C LEU A 213 -1.29 -11.34 -6.95
N ALA A 214 0.05 -11.37 -7.10
CA ALA A 214 0.91 -11.98 -6.11
C ALA A 214 0.83 -11.25 -4.76
N GLY A 215 0.85 -9.92 -4.74
CA GLY A 215 0.66 -9.10 -3.53
C GLY A 215 -0.70 -9.36 -2.87
N PHE A 216 -1.77 -9.42 -3.66
CA PHE A 216 -3.10 -9.78 -3.17
C PHE A 216 -3.13 -11.18 -2.54
N GLY A 217 -2.51 -12.17 -3.18
CA GLY A 217 -2.41 -13.52 -2.65
C GLY A 217 -1.73 -13.57 -1.28
N LEU A 218 -0.64 -12.81 -1.10
CA LEU A 218 0.07 -12.73 0.18
C LEU A 218 -0.78 -12.07 1.28
N LEU A 219 -1.49 -10.98 0.97
CA LEU A 219 -2.42 -10.35 1.92
C LEU A 219 -3.61 -11.25 2.23
N PHE A 220 -4.13 -11.97 1.24
CA PHE A 220 -5.22 -12.90 1.44
C PHE A 220 -4.82 -14.06 2.36
N VAL A 221 -3.62 -14.61 2.19
CA VAL A 221 -3.07 -15.63 3.10
C VAL A 221 -2.90 -15.05 4.52
N ASN A 222 -2.36 -13.83 4.64
CA ASN A 222 -2.22 -13.17 5.94
C ASN A 222 -3.59 -12.95 6.62
N TRP A 223 -4.59 -12.52 5.87
CA TRP A 223 -5.97 -12.37 6.35
C TRP A 223 -6.57 -13.70 6.82
N LEU A 224 -6.38 -14.79 6.07
CA LEU A 224 -6.86 -16.11 6.47
C LEU A 224 -6.22 -16.58 7.77
N ILE A 225 -4.91 -16.43 7.90
CA ILE A 225 -4.18 -16.78 9.14
C ILE A 225 -4.74 -16.01 10.34
N HIS A 226 -4.96 -14.71 10.16
CA HIS A 226 -5.52 -13.88 11.23
C HIS A 226 -6.93 -14.32 11.61
N ARG A 227 -7.79 -14.57 10.63
CA ARG A 227 -9.18 -14.97 10.85
C ARG A 227 -9.29 -16.30 11.60
N VAL A 228 -8.52 -17.32 11.19
CA VAL A 228 -8.49 -18.62 11.88
C VAL A 228 -8.07 -18.45 13.34
N ARG A 229 -7.03 -17.65 13.62
CA ARG A 229 -6.59 -17.40 14.99
C ARG A 229 -7.61 -16.64 15.83
N GLU A 230 -8.37 -15.73 15.26
CA GLU A 230 -9.45 -15.04 15.98
C GLU A 230 -10.59 -15.98 16.34
N GLU A 231 -10.96 -16.88 15.43
CA GLU A 231 -11.97 -17.92 15.67
C GLU A 231 -11.53 -18.86 16.82
N GLU A 232 -10.28 -19.33 16.81
CA GLU A 232 -9.71 -20.16 17.89
C GLU A 232 -9.69 -19.44 19.26
N ARG A 233 -9.27 -18.16 19.26
CA ARG A 233 -9.26 -17.35 20.49
C ARG A 233 -10.66 -17.13 21.05
N THR A 234 -11.64 -16.92 20.17
CA THR A 234 -13.04 -16.72 20.56
C THR A 234 -13.64 -18.01 21.11
N ALA A 235 -13.38 -19.15 20.47
CA ALA A 235 -13.79 -20.46 20.96
C ALA A 235 -13.18 -20.78 22.32
N GLY A 236 -11.88 -20.52 22.51
CA GLY A 236 -11.20 -20.72 23.80
C GLY A 236 -11.76 -19.82 24.91
N ARG A 237 -12.11 -18.56 24.61
CA ARG A 237 -12.76 -17.66 25.59
C ARG A 237 -14.14 -18.14 25.99
N ILE A 238 -14.94 -18.64 25.05
CA ILE A 238 -16.28 -19.18 25.31
C ILE A 238 -16.18 -20.43 26.19
N ALA A 239 -15.22 -21.33 25.91
CA ALA A 239 -14.98 -22.52 26.71
C ALA A 239 -14.60 -22.16 28.17
N ALA A 240 -13.65 -21.23 28.33
CA ALA A 240 -13.22 -20.78 29.66
C ALA A 240 -14.36 -20.10 30.47
N LEU A 241 -15.23 -19.33 29.80
CA LEU A 241 -16.41 -18.75 30.45
C LEU A 241 -17.44 -19.80 30.87
N LYS A 242 -17.66 -20.84 30.04
CA LYS A 242 -18.54 -21.95 30.41
C LYS A 242 -18.03 -22.70 31.65
N ASP A 243 -16.73 -22.99 31.71
CA ASP A 243 -16.11 -23.64 32.88
C ASP A 243 -16.23 -22.80 34.13
N GLN A 244 -16.06 -21.48 34.03
CA GLN A 244 -16.25 -20.57 35.19
C GLN A 244 -17.71 -20.52 35.66
N ILE A 245 -18.68 -20.60 34.78
CA ILE A 245 -20.10 -20.63 35.13
C ILE A 245 -20.45 -21.97 35.83
N GLN A 246 -19.94 -23.08 35.30
CA GLN A 246 -20.16 -24.40 35.90
C GLN A 246 -19.51 -24.55 37.26
N SER A 247 -18.31 -23.97 37.47
CA SER A 247 -17.60 -24.02 38.77
C SER A 247 -18.24 -23.14 39.84
N LYS A 248 -19.09 -22.18 39.50
CA LYS A 248 -19.84 -21.30 40.40
C LYS A 248 -21.29 -21.70 40.57
N ALA A 249 -21.77 -22.73 39.88
CA ALA A 249 -23.07 -23.28 40.11
C ALA A 249 -23.07 -24.10 41.45
N PRO A 250 -24.03 -23.86 42.35
CA PRO A 250 -24.08 -24.52 43.68
C PRO A 250 -24.29 -26.01 43.56
#